data_2f814f69a10cd714360b9bffc03f5f5c
#
_entry.id   2f814f69a10cd714360b9bffc03f5f5c
#
_cell.length_a   1.000
_cell.length_b   1.000
_cell.length_c   1.000
_cell.angle_alpha   90.00
_cell.angle_beta   90.00
_cell.angle_gamma   90.00
#
_symmetry.space_group_name_H-M   'P 1'
#
loop_
_entity.id
_entity.type
_entity.pdbx_description
1 polymer ?
#
loop_
_entity_poly.entity_id
_entity_poly.type
_entity_poly.pdbx_seq_one_letter_code
_entity_poly.pdbx_strand_id
1 'polypeptide(L)'
;MKMLPLQAAMAAALLSVAIGVSAKPLVVCTEASPEGFDPVLYTTAVTADAAAETMFNRLVDFKPGTTEVVPALAKDLPEISADGLTYTFHLRDDIKFHTTDYFKPTRNLNADDVLWSFQRQLDPNHPWHKKSNVGYPYFESMGFKELLKSVEKTDDHTVVFTLTRPEAPFLADLAMAFSSIHSAEYADQLLKSGKTDDLNAKPIGTGPFIFNRYAKDAQVRFKANPEYFRGKPPADPLILAITTDSNVRLQKLKANECQIALYPKPDDVPSAKADPNLKVAELAAMTTSYTAMNTTHKYMSDARVRHAINIAFDKKGYNESLYGKGNAVDATGPYPPTLLGFSDKLKNPVRDLDKARALLKEAGVPEGTEFTLFTRNGGGPTNPNPMLGAQRMQADLAQIGLKVNIKVMEWGEMLKRAKAGEHDMVSAGWAGDN
;
A
#
# COMPACT_ATOMS: atom_id res chain seq x y z
N MET A 1 -21.67 -4.98 -89.98
CA MET A 1 -21.88 -5.60 -88.71
C MET A 1 -20.64 -5.30 -87.84
N LYS A 2 -20.73 -4.39 -86.88
CA LYS A 2 -19.64 -4.01 -86.00
C LYS A 2 -20.00 -4.50 -84.58
N MET A 3 -19.22 -5.39 -84.04
CA MET A 3 -19.33 -5.85 -82.61
C MET A 3 -18.59 -4.89 -81.69
N LEU A 4 -19.25 -4.36 -80.69
CA LEU A 4 -18.66 -3.65 -79.56
C LEU A 4 -18.20 -4.64 -78.48
N PRO A 5 -17.05 -4.46 -77.89
CA PRO A 5 -16.68 -5.25 -76.65
C PRO A 5 -17.23 -4.59 -75.44
N LEU A 6 -17.83 -5.42 -74.54
CA LEU A 6 -18.36 -5.13 -73.22
C LEU A 6 -17.18 -5.08 -72.21
N GLN A 7 -16.86 -3.90 -71.70
CA GLN A 7 -15.88 -3.75 -70.68
C GLN A 7 -16.58 -4.01 -69.28
N ALA A 8 -16.26 -5.13 -68.61
CA ALA A 8 -16.66 -5.41 -67.28
C ALA A 8 -15.72 -4.70 -66.30
N ALA A 9 -16.23 -3.68 -65.62
CA ALA A 9 -15.52 -3.02 -64.52
C ALA A 9 -15.65 -3.87 -63.25
N MET A 10 -14.57 -4.52 -62.87
CA MET A 10 -14.46 -5.22 -61.55
C MET A 10 -14.12 -4.17 -60.51
N ALA A 11 -15.10 -3.73 -59.71
CA ALA A 11 -14.89 -2.94 -58.51
C ALA A 11 -14.43 -3.88 -57.36
N ALA A 12 -13.14 -3.89 -57.07
CA ALA A 12 -12.59 -4.57 -55.92
C ALA A 12 -12.91 -3.75 -54.67
N ALA A 13 -13.94 -4.17 -53.92
CA ALA A 13 -14.22 -3.64 -52.57
C ALA A 13 -13.17 -4.18 -51.59
N LEU A 14 -12.19 -3.36 -51.27
CA LEU A 14 -11.27 -3.60 -50.13
C LEU A 14 -12.06 -3.50 -48.83
N LEU A 15 -12.56 -4.62 -48.35
CA LEU A 15 -12.97 -4.75 -46.94
C LEU A 15 -11.71 -4.66 -46.09
N SER A 16 -11.42 -3.48 -45.54
CA SER A 16 -10.50 -3.34 -44.43
C SER A 16 -11.13 -3.98 -43.18
N VAL A 17 -10.82 -5.25 -42.96
CA VAL A 17 -11.08 -5.90 -41.67
C VAL A 17 -10.15 -5.20 -40.66
N ALA A 18 -10.69 -4.25 -39.90
CA ALA A 18 -10.04 -3.74 -38.72
C ALA A 18 -9.91 -4.92 -37.75
N ILE A 19 -8.75 -5.58 -37.75
CA ILE A 19 -8.38 -6.54 -36.71
C ILE A 19 -8.26 -5.71 -35.43
N GLY A 20 -9.34 -5.65 -34.69
CA GLY A 20 -9.33 -5.08 -33.36
C GLY A 20 -8.30 -5.86 -32.54
N VAL A 21 -7.15 -5.23 -32.28
CA VAL A 21 -6.16 -5.78 -31.34
C VAL A 21 -6.85 -5.81 -30.00
N SER A 22 -7.40 -6.98 -29.62
CA SER A 22 -7.93 -7.20 -28.28
C SER A 22 -6.78 -7.05 -27.29
N ALA A 23 -6.91 -6.14 -26.34
CA ALA A 23 -5.93 -5.99 -25.29
C ALA A 23 -5.77 -7.33 -24.55
N LYS A 24 -4.50 -7.69 -24.25
CA LYS A 24 -4.23 -8.97 -23.57
C LYS A 24 -4.51 -8.83 -22.08
N PRO A 25 -5.06 -9.88 -21.42
CA PRO A 25 -5.17 -9.93 -19.98
C PRO A 25 -3.80 -9.78 -19.31
N LEU A 26 -3.74 -9.01 -18.22
CA LEU A 26 -2.58 -8.97 -17.34
C LEU A 26 -2.97 -9.61 -16.02
N VAL A 27 -2.30 -10.70 -15.66
CA VAL A 27 -2.51 -11.40 -14.40
C VAL A 27 -1.29 -11.15 -13.50
N VAL A 28 -1.53 -10.55 -12.34
CA VAL A 28 -0.55 -10.32 -11.29
C VAL A 28 -0.83 -11.28 -10.15
N CYS A 29 0.10 -12.17 -9.85
CA CYS A 29 0.02 -13.03 -8.66
C CYS A 29 0.48 -12.24 -7.45
N THR A 30 -0.46 -11.92 -6.54
CA THR A 30 -0.24 -11.12 -5.33
C THR A 30 -0.26 -11.97 -4.06
N GLU A 31 0.28 -11.44 -2.96
CA GLU A 31 0.58 -12.20 -1.75
C GLU A 31 -0.58 -12.29 -0.75
N ALA A 32 -1.60 -11.44 -0.87
CA ALA A 32 -2.72 -11.39 0.07
C ALA A 32 -3.99 -10.83 -0.56
N SER A 33 -5.12 -10.99 0.12
CA SER A 33 -6.38 -10.32 -0.19
C SER A 33 -6.32 -8.85 0.24
N PRO A 34 -6.84 -7.90 -0.58
CA PRO A 34 -7.09 -6.55 -0.10
C PRO A 34 -8.17 -6.56 0.98
N GLU A 35 -8.04 -5.66 1.97
CA GLU A 35 -8.99 -5.52 3.07
C GLU A 35 -10.30 -4.86 2.63
N GLY A 36 -10.23 -4.07 1.57
CA GLY A 36 -11.34 -3.34 0.96
C GLY A 36 -10.84 -2.49 -0.19
N PHE A 37 -11.67 -1.55 -0.64
CA PHE A 37 -11.36 -0.71 -1.81
C PHE A 37 -11.56 0.78 -1.56
N ASP A 38 -11.74 1.19 -0.32
CA ASP A 38 -11.69 2.60 0.09
C ASP A 38 -10.30 2.92 0.64
N PRO A 39 -9.40 3.57 -0.14
CA PRO A 39 -7.98 3.69 0.20
C PRO A 39 -7.70 4.43 1.50
N VAL A 40 -8.61 5.28 1.96
CA VAL A 40 -8.40 6.08 3.18
C VAL A 40 -8.55 5.28 4.47
N LEU A 41 -9.11 4.06 4.38
CA LEU A 41 -9.41 3.23 5.55
C LEU A 41 -8.29 2.25 5.90
N TYR A 42 -7.31 2.03 5.00
CA TYR A 42 -6.34 0.96 5.11
C TYR A 42 -4.91 1.44 4.88
N THR A 43 -3.95 0.70 5.46
CA THR A 43 -2.52 1.03 5.38
C THR A 43 -1.68 -0.08 4.76
N THR A 44 -2.31 -1.15 4.25
CA THR A 44 -1.57 -2.27 3.67
C THR A 44 -1.23 -2.04 2.22
N ALA A 45 -0.02 -2.40 1.81
CA ALA A 45 0.45 -2.28 0.43
C ALA A 45 -0.49 -3.00 -0.55
N VAL A 46 -0.93 -4.22 -0.23
CA VAL A 46 -1.84 -4.99 -1.10
C VAL A 46 -3.17 -4.29 -1.33
N THR A 47 -3.69 -3.57 -0.33
CA THR A 47 -4.91 -2.77 -0.48
C THR A 47 -4.65 -1.48 -1.27
N ALA A 48 -3.51 -0.82 -1.04
CA ALA A 48 -3.11 0.34 -1.84
C ALA A 48 -2.95 -0.04 -3.32
N ASP A 49 -2.27 -1.14 -3.63
CA ASP A 49 -2.10 -1.66 -4.99
C ASP A 49 -3.44 -1.97 -5.66
N ALA A 50 -4.36 -2.63 -4.93
CA ALA A 50 -5.67 -3.01 -5.46
C ALA A 50 -6.65 -1.85 -5.59
N ALA A 51 -6.48 -0.77 -4.83
CA ALA A 51 -7.40 0.36 -4.78
C ALA A 51 -6.75 1.67 -5.25
N ALA A 52 -5.90 2.28 -4.43
CA ALA A 52 -5.34 3.61 -4.69
C ALA A 52 -4.60 3.70 -6.02
N GLU A 53 -3.72 2.71 -6.32
CA GLU A 53 -2.88 2.71 -7.52
C GLU A 53 -3.64 2.24 -8.77
N THR A 54 -4.69 1.46 -8.58
CA THR A 54 -5.42 0.85 -9.69
C THR A 54 -6.65 1.66 -10.08
N MET A 55 -7.43 2.18 -9.12
CA MET A 55 -8.76 2.75 -9.39
C MET A 55 -8.87 4.23 -9.07
N PHE A 56 -7.97 4.79 -8.29
CA PHE A 56 -8.06 6.18 -7.85
C PHE A 56 -6.89 7.02 -8.38
N ASN A 57 -7.01 8.32 -8.21
CA ASN A 57 -5.89 9.26 -8.34
C ASN A 57 -5.95 10.26 -7.19
N ARG A 58 -4.85 10.98 -7.02
CA ARG A 58 -4.62 12.02 -6.01
C ARG A 58 -4.39 13.36 -6.72
N LEU A 59 -4.27 14.44 -5.97
CA LEU A 59 -3.91 15.76 -6.54
C LEU A 59 -2.53 15.71 -7.18
N VAL A 60 -1.62 15.03 -6.49
CA VAL A 60 -0.24 14.77 -6.91
C VAL A 60 0.05 13.29 -6.75
N ASP A 61 1.04 12.78 -7.47
CA ASP A 61 1.52 11.39 -7.41
C ASP A 61 3.04 11.37 -7.21
N PHE A 62 3.58 10.23 -6.81
CA PHE A 62 4.99 9.97 -6.98
C PHE A 62 5.30 9.57 -8.43
N LYS A 63 6.37 10.13 -8.97
CA LYS A 63 6.91 9.66 -10.25
C LYS A 63 7.37 8.20 -10.10
N PRO A 64 6.90 7.27 -10.97
CA PRO A 64 7.19 5.85 -10.81
C PRO A 64 8.66 5.53 -10.55
N GLY A 65 8.93 4.78 -9.47
CA GLY A 65 10.28 4.36 -9.06
C GLY A 65 11.11 5.43 -8.37
N THR A 66 10.51 6.56 -7.98
CA THR A 66 11.20 7.66 -7.28
C THR A 66 10.32 8.22 -6.15
N THR A 67 10.89 9.13 -5.34
CA THR A 67 10.18 9.94 -4.34
C THR A 67 9.85 11.36 -4.86
N GLU A 68 10.07 11.62 -6.16
CA GLU A 68 9.75 12.89 -6.78
C GLU A 68 8.24 13.05 -6.92
N VAL A 69 7.69 14.12 -6.33
CA VAL A 69 6.27 14.45 -6.44
C VAL A 69 5.99 15.15 -7.77
N VAL A 70 4.99 14.66 -8.49
CA VAL A 70 4.55 15.17 -9.80
C VAL A 70 3.05 15.46 -9.81
N PRO A 71 2.56 16.36 -10.69
CA PRO A 71 1.12 16.61 -10.82
C PRO A 71 0.32 15.37 -11.29
N ALA A 72 -0.92 15.22 -10.78
CA ALA A 72 -1.84 14.16 -11.20
C ALA A 72 -3.22 14.72 -11.56
N LEU A 73 -4.15 14.84 -10.60
CA LEU A 73 -5.44 15.52 -10.82
C LEU A 73 -5.28 17.04 -10.85
N ALA A 74 -4.24 17.57 -10.23
CA ALA A 74 -3.82 18.96 -10.43
C ALA A 74 -3.11 19.13 -11.80
N LYS A 75 -3.27 20.32 -12.42
CA LYS A 75 -2.58 20.69 -13.67
C LYS A 75 -1.06 20.80 -13.45
N ASP A 76 -0.68 21.42 -12.33
CA ASP A 76 0.69 21.69 -11.93
C ASP A 76 0.86 21.41 -10.43
N LEU A 77 2.10 21.50 -9.93
CA LEU A 77 2.33 21.54 -8.48
C LEU A 77 1.69 22.81 -7.91
N PRO A 78 1.27 22.82 -6.64
CA PRO A 78 0.56 23.95 -6.05
C PRO A 78 1.40 25.22 -5.97
N GLU A 79 0.73 26.35 -6.02
CA GLU A 79 1.29 27.60 -5.57
C GLU A 79 1.36 27.59 -4.02
N ILE A 80 2.56 27.85 -3.48
CA ILE A 80 2.79 27.83 -2.04
C ILE A 80 3.04 29.26 -1.57
N SER A 81 2.30 29.70 -0.53
CA SER A 81 2.51 31.02 0.08
C SER A 81 3.90 31.14 0.70
N ALA A 82 4.40 32.36 0.83
CA ALA A 82 5.76 32.64 1.34
C ALA A 82 5.99 32.14 2.77
N ASP A 83 4.94 32.01 3.58
CA ASP A 83 4.97 31.46 4.93
C ASP A 83 4.85 29.92 4.97
N GLY A 84 4.64 29.27 3.81
CA GLY A 84 4.51 27.82 3.70
C GLY A 84 3.19 27.27 4.27
N LEU A 85 2.18 28.13 4.52
CA LEU A 85 0.93 27.71 5.15
C LEU A 85 -0.21 27.47 4.17
N THR A 86 -0.16 28.03 2.97
CA THR A 86 -1.25 27.94 2.00
C THR A 86 -0.75 27.26 0.71
N TYR A 87 -1.51 26.26 0.26
CA TYR A 87 -1.24 25.50 -0.96
C TYR A 87 -2.44 25.61 -1.87
N THR A 88 -2.30 26.28 -3.01
CA THR A 88 -3.37 26.46 -4.01
C THR A 88 -3.17 25.50 -5.18
N PHE A 89 -4.13 24.60 -5.39
CA PHE A 89 -4.13 23.62 -6.48
C PHE A 89 -5.14 24.01 -7.55
N HIS A 90 -4.71 24.01 -8.81
CA HIS A 90 -5.57 24.14 -9.98
C HIS A 90 -5.87 22.78 -10.56
N LEU A 91 -7.15 22.37 -10.56
CA LEU A 91 -7.57 21.06 -11.01
C LEU A 91 -7.66 20.99 -12.54
N ARG A 92 -7.41 19.79 -13.08
CA ARG A 92 -7.75 19.46 -14.46
C ARG A 92 -9.27 19.46 -14.63
N ASP A 93 -9.73 19.81 -15.84
CA ASP A 93 -11.16 19.88 -16.19
C ASP A 93 -11.63 18.69 -17.05
N ASP A 94 -10.71 17.83 -17.46
CA ASP A 94 -10.92 16.67 -18.35
C ASP A 94 -11.04 15.33 -17.60
N ILE A 95 -11.07 15.31 -16.28
CA ILE A 95 -11.05 14.08 -15.47
C ILE A 95 -12.45 13.50 -15.32
N LYS A 96 -12.64 12.27 -15.81
CA LYS A 96 -13.90 11.54 -15.69
C LYS A 96 -13.83 10.49 -14.59
N PHE A 97 -14.89 10.37 -13.82
CA PHE A 97 -15.11 9.23 -12.94
C PHE A 97 -15.49 7.98 -13.73
N HIS A 98 -15.22 6.82 -13.16
CA HIS A 98 -15.60 5.53 -13.74
C HIS A 98 -17.11 5.43 -13.96
N THR A 99 -17.51 4.97 -15.15
CA THR A 99 -18.90 4.59 -15.46
C THR A 99 -19.07 3.09 -15.25
N THR A 100 -20.06 2.70 -14.44
CA THR A 100 -20.37 1.31 -14.11
C THR A 100 -21.88 1.06 -14.21
N ASP A 101 -22.32 -0.19 -13.99
CA ASP A 101 -23.75 -0.53 -13.94
C ASP A 101 -24.46 0.09 -12.71
N TYR A 102 -23.71 0.39 -11.64
CA TYR A 102 -24.23 0.92 -10.38
C TYR A 102 -24.02 2.44 -10.21
N PHE A 103 -23.20 3.08 -11.06
CA PHE A 103 -23.00 4.53 -11.06
C PHE A 103 -22.69 5.06 -12.46
N LYS A 104 -23.33 6.16 -12.79
CA LYS A 104 -23.08 6.95 -14.01
C LYS A 104 -22.86 8.40 -13.61
N PRO A 105 -21.61 8.90 -13.69
CA PRO A 105 -21.31 10.28 -13.33
C PRO A 105 -22.06 11.25 -14.24
N THR A 106 -22.57 12.35 -13.68
CA THR A 106 -23.25 13.41 -14.43
C THR A 106 -22.32 14.59 -14.76
N ARG A 107 -21.13 14.61 -14.14
CA ARG A 107 -20.09 15.64 -14.33
C ARG A 107 -18.69 15.05 -14.24
N ASN A 108 -17.72 15.82 -14.72
CA ASN A 108 -16.30 15.56 -14.46
C ASN A 108 -15.95 15.84 -12.98
N LEU A 109 -14.77 15.39 -12.56
CA LEU A 109 -14.18 15.73 -11.26
C LEU A 109 -14.06 17.26 -11.14
N ASN A 110 -14.40 17.74 -9.96
CA ASN A 110 -14.24 19.16 -9.61
C ASN A 110 -13.83 19.33 -8.13
N ALA A 111 -13.74 20.56 -7.66
CA ALA A 111 -13.32 20.88 -6.32
C ALA A 111 -14.21 20.28 -5.22
N ASP A 112 -15.51 20.04 -5.48
CA ASP A 112 -16.40 19.40 -4.49
C ASP A 112 -15.96 17.99 -4.13
N ASP A 113 -15.39 17.24 -5.08
CA ASP A 113 -14.89 15.89 -4.85
C ASP A 113 -13.65 15.90 -3.95
N VAL A 114 -12.77 16.88 -4.14
CA VAL A 114 -11.58 17.08 -3.28
C VAL A 114 -12.03 17.46 -1.87
N LEU A 115 -12.92 18.46 -1.73
CA LEU A 115 -13.46 18.87 -0.44
C LEU A 115 -14.08 17.69 0.29
N TRP A 116 -14.95 16.94 -0.38
CA TRP A 116 -15.62 15.78 0.20
C TRP A 116 -14.62 14.75 0.72
N SER A 117 -13.57 14.45 -0.07
CA SER A 117 -12.58 13.43 0.24
C SER A 117 -11.76 13.76 1.49
N PHE A 118 -11.44 15.04 1.70
CA PHE A 118 -10.69 15.47 2.89
C PHE A 118 -11.62 15.78 4.07
N GLN A 119 -12.78 16.41 3.85
CA GLN A 119 -13.68 16.78 4.94
C GLN A 119 -14.25 15.58 5.66
N ARG A 120 -14.52 14.46 4.97
CA ARG A 120 -14.97 13.23 5.65
C ARG A 120 -13.95 12.66 6.63
N GLN A 121 -12.65 12.96 6.41
CA GLN A 121 -11.56 12.55 7.31
C GLN A 121 -11.36 13.59 8.42
N LEU A 122 -11.52 14.88 8.10
CA LEU A 122 -11.23 15.99 9.00
C LEU A 122 -12.40 16.35 9.94
N ASP A 123 -13.62 16.44 9.42
CA ASP A 123 -14.79 16.94 10.18
C ASP A 123 -15.59 15.80 10.83
N PRO A 124 -15.58 15.69 12.18
CA PRO A 124 -16.37 14.69 12.91
C PRO A 124 -17.89 14.77 12.68
N ASN A 125 -18.39 15.92 12.18
CA ASN A 125 -19.81 16.12 11.88
C ASN A 125 -20.15 15.74 10.43
N HIS A 126 -19.17 15.49 9.58
CA HIS A 126 -19.41 15.05 8.21
C HIS A 126 -20.20 13.73 8.20
N PRO A 127 -21.27 13.59 7.38
CA PRO A 127 -22.14 12.40 7.40
C PRO A 127 -21.41 11.07 7.21
N TRP A 128 -20.27 11.11 6.52
CA TRP A 128 -19.44 9.95 6.25
C TRP A 128 -18.33 9.69 7.29
N HIS A 129 -18.03 10.65 8.17
CA HIS A 129 -16.93 10.51 9.13
C HIS A 129 -17.12 9.29 10.03
N LYS A 130 -18.32 9.11 10.58
CA LYS A 130 -18.67 7.98 11.48
C LYS A 130 -19.04 6.68 10.76
N LYS A 131 -18.99 6.64 9.42
CA LYS A 131 -19.23 5.42 8.65
C LYS A 131 -18.00 4.51 8.58
N SER A 132 -16.83 5.04 8.91
CA SER A 132 -15.62 4.21 9.09
C SER A 132 -15.65 3.52 10.44
N ASN A 133 -15.54 2.18 10.44
CA ASN A 133 -15.38 1.38 11.66
C ASN A 133 -13.93 1.31 12.15
N VAL A 134 -12.97 1.76 11.33
CA VAL A 134 -11.52 1.66 11.58
C VAL A 134 -10.84 3.02 11.76
N GLY A 135 -11.59 4.12 11.63
CA GLY A 135 -11.04 5.48 11.59
C GLY A 135 -10.35 5.77 10.26
N TYR A 136 -9.40 6.70 10.27
CA TYR A 136 -8.60 7.12 9.12
C TYR A 136 -7.11 7.01 9.47
N PRO A 137 -6.54 5.79 9.42
CA PRO A 137 -5.25 5.49 10.06
C PRO A 137 -4.10 6.38 9.59
N TYR A 138 -3.93 6.60 8.29
CA TYR A 138 -2.88 7.49 7.79
C TYR A 138 -3.14 8.95 8.13
N PHE A 139 -4.37 9.43 7.92
CA PHE A 139 -4.76 10.81 8.24
C PHE A 139 -4.49 11.15 9.71
N GLU A 140 -4.79 10.20 10.61
CA GLU A 140 -4.55 10.33 12.05
C GLU A 140 -3.06 10.23 12.38
N SER A 141 -2.34 9.24 11.84
CA SER A 141 -0.93 8.98 12.18
C SER A 141 0.03 10.04 11.61
N MET A 142 -0.30 10.63 10.46
CA MET A 142 0.44 11.76 9.87
C MET A 142 0.10 13.10 10.52
N GLY A 143 -0.80 13.10 11.51
CA GLY A 143 -1.17 14.32 12.25
C GLY A 143 -1.97 15.34 11.43
N PHE A 144 -2.64 14.89 10.36
CA PHE A 144 -3.40 15.78 9.47
C PHE A 144 -4.54 16.50 10.17
N LYS A 145 -5.12 15.90 11.21
CA LYS A 145 -6.18 16.51 12.02
C LYS A 145 -5.73 17.81 12.70
N GLU A 146 -4.50 17.86 13.17
CA GLU A 146 -3.90 19.02 13.81
C GLU A 146 -3.20 19.93 12.80
N LEU A 147 -2.77 19.38 11.67
CA LEU A 147 -2.05 20.07 10.62
C LEU A 147 -2.97 20.90 9.72
N LEU A 148 -4.08 20.30 9.24
CA LEU A 148 -5.02 20.97 8.35
C LEU A 148 -5.92 21.92 9.12
N LYS A 149 -5.81 23.22 8.81
CA LYS A 149 -6.73 24.26 9.30
C LYS A 149 -8.01 24.27 8.48
N SER A 150 -7.90 24.25 7.15
CA SER A 150 -9.03 24.17 6.24
C SER A 150 -8.66 23.57 4.88
N VAL A 151 -9.67 23.02 4.19
CA VAL A 151 -9.64 22.68 2.77
C VAL A 151 -10.88 23.35 2.16
N GLU A 152 -10.67 24.32 1.27
CA GLU A 152 -11.71 25.17 0.72
C GLU A 152 -11.59 25.26 -0.80
N LYS A 153 -12.69 25.56 -1.49
CA LYS A 153 -12.67 25.88 -2.91
C LYS A 153 -12.91 27.38 -3.12
N THR A 154 -12.22 27.95 -4.08
CA THR A 154 -12.49 29.32 -4.56
C THR A 154 -13.38 29.31 -5.78
N ASP A 155 -13.31 28.25 -6.58
CA ASP A 155 -14.15 27.95 -7.72
C ASP A 155 -14.20 26.43 -7.97
N ASP A 156 -14.86 25.98 -9.05
CA ASP A 156 -15.02 24.54 -9.34
C ASP A 156 -13.70 23.81 -9.69
N HIS A 157 -12.63 24.54 -9.96
CA HIS A 157 -11.33 23.97 -10.34
C HIS A 157 -10.16 24.47 -9.50
N THR A 158 -10.42 25.20 -8.41
CA THR A 158 -9.37 25.70 -7.52
C THR A 158 -9.65 25.31 -6.08
N VAL A 159 -8.69 24.58 -5.48
CA VAL A 159 -8.75 24.13 -4.08
C VAL A 159 -7.57 24.69 -3.30
N VAL A 160 -7.86 25.20 -2.12
CA VAL A 160 -6.87 25.80 -1.21
C VAL A 160 -6.80 24.99 0.08
N PHE A 161 -5.62 24.48 0.38
CA PHE A 161 -5.30 23.87 1.68
C PHE A 161 -4.60 24.92 2.53
N THR A 162 -5.09 25.13 3.74
CA THR A 162 -4.44 25.98 4.74
C THR A 162 -3.97 25.13 5.90
N LEU A 163 -2.69 25.27 6.25
CA LEU A 163 -2.05 24.55 7.34
C LEU A 163 -1.98 25.39 8.61
N THR A 164 -1.87 24.73 9.76
CA THR A 164 -1.66 25.38 11.08
C THR A 164 -0.19 25.72 11.32
N ARG A 165 0.73 25.05 10.63
CA ARG A 165 2.18 25.24 10.64
C ARG A 165 2.78 24.82 9.30
N PRO A 166 3.97 25.30 8.92
CA PRO A 166 4.67 24.75 7.77
C PRO A 166 5.02 23.27 8.00
N GLU A 167 4.82 22.46 6.96
CA GLU A 167 5.07 21.00 7.01
C GLU A 167 5.82 20.57 5.75
N ALA A 168 7.09 20.17 5.89
CA ALA A 168 7.94 19.85 4.74
C ALA A 168 7.43 18.64 3.92
N PRO A 169 6.95 17.52 4.51
CA PRO A 169 6.46 16.36 3.77
C PRO A 169 5.04 16.52 3.21
N PHE A 170 4.33 17.62 3.47
CA PHE A 170 2.91 17.77 3.13
C PHE A 170 2.56 17.40 1.68
N LEU A 171 3.38 17.79 0.68
CA LEU A 171 3.14 17.42 -0.72
C LEU A 171 3.35 15.93 -0.96
N ALA A 172 4.33 15.31 -0.31
CA ALA A 172 4.56 13.89 -0.39
C ALA A 172 3.41 13.09 0.27
N ASP A 173 2.91 13.60 1.41
CA ASP A 173 1.74 13.02 2.08
C ASP A 173 0.48 13.07 1.18
N LEU A 174 0.31 14.14 0.39
CA LEU A 174 -0.79 14.23 -0.59
C LEU A 174 -0.63 13.28 -1.79
N ALA A 175 0.53 12.68 -1.99
CA ALA A 175 0.75 11.62 -2.98
C ALA A 175 0.46 10.22 -2.43
N MET A 176 0.20 10.07 -1.12
CA MET A 176 -0.09 8.79 -0.49
C MET A 176 -1.54 8.33 -0.71
N ALA A 177 -1.78 7.03 -0.53
CA ALA A 177 -3.07 6.37 -0.78
C ALA A 177 -4.27 7.02 -0.06
N PHE A 178 -4.09 7.51 1.17
CA PHE A 178 -5.17 8.13 1.95
C PHE A 178 -5.67 9.47 1.38
N SER A 179 -4.91 10.08 0.47
CA SER A 179 -5.28 11.31 -0.23
C SER A 179 -6.03 11.05 -1.55
N SER A 180 -6.46 9.81 -1.80
CA SER A 180 -7.26 9.45 -2.98
C SER A 180 -8.56 10.23 -3.05
N ILE A 181 -8.88 10.75 -4.24
CA ILE A 181 -10.08 11.56 -4.46
C ILE A 181 -11.25 10.67 -4.88
N HIS A 182 -12.35 10.78 -4.15
CA HIS A 182 -13.60 10.07 -4.36
C HIS A 182 -14.63 10.95 -5.04
N SER A 183 -15.63 10.34 -5.68
CA SER A 183 -16.78 11.05 -6.21
C SER A 183 -17.76 11.44 -5.09
N ALA A 184 -17.91 12.73 -4.84
CA ALA A 184 -18.93 13.26 -3.94
C ALA A 184 -20.34 12.90 -4.42
N GLU A 185 -20.57 12.91 -5.74
CA GLU A 185 -21.86 12.54 -6.35
C GLU A 185 -22.22 11.08 -6.07
N TYR A 186 -21.25 10.15 -6.19
CA TYR A 186 -21.46 8.74 -5.86
C TYR A 186 -21.73 8.55 -4.37
N ALA A 187 -20.96 9.20 -3.54
CA ALA A 187 -21.16 9.16 -2.09
C ALA A 187 -22.56 9.66 -1.69
N ASP A 188 -23.05 10.75 -2.29
CA ASP A 188 -24.39 11.26 -2.08
C ASP A 188 -25.46 10.26 -2.52
N GLN A 189 -25.30 9.63 -3.68
CA GLN A 189 -26.19 8.56 -4.14
C GLN A 189 -26.27 7.41 -3.12
N LEU A 190 -25.11 6.96 -2.59
CA LEU A 190 -25.04 5.90 -1.60
C LEU A 190 -25.69 6.31 -0.26
N LEU A 191 -25.43 7.53 0.19
CA LEU A 191 -26.01 8.05 1.43
C LEU A 191 -27.55 8.11 1.33
N LYS A 192 -28.09 8.65 0.23
CA LYS A 192 -29.54 8.73 -0.02
C LYS A 192 -30.20 7.37 -0.13
N SER A 193 -29.50 6.37 -0.67
CA SER A 193 -30.02 4.99 -0.81
C SER A 193 -29.77 4.11 0.41
N GLY A 194 -29.05 4.57 1.43
CA GLY A 194 -28.69 3.81 2.63
C GLY A 194 -27.65 2.70 2.37
N LYS A 195 -26.93 2.75 1.24
CA LYS A 195 -25.94 1.74 0.83
C LYS A 195 -24.50 2.21 1.08
N THR A 196 -24.25 2.74 2.25
CA THR A 196 -22.94 3.36 2.57
C THR A 196 -21.77 2.39 2.48
N ASP A 197 -21.97 1.10 2.73
CA ASP A 197 -20.91 0.07 2.63
C ASP A 197 -20.44 -0.15 1.19
N ASP A 198 -21.27 0.20 0.20
CA ASP A 198 -20.91 0.09 -1.22
C ASP A 198 -19.76 1.04 -1.60
N LEU A 199 -19.46 2.10 -0.86
CA LEU A 199 -18.30 2.94 -1.11
C LEU A 199 -16.99 2.15 -1.04
N ASN A 200 -16.91 1.22 -0.08
CA ASN A 200 -15.78 0.32 0.09
C ASN A 200 -15.88 -0.96 -0.76
N ALA A 201 -17.09 -1.45 -1.03
CA ALA A 201 -17.31 -2.73 -1.74
C ALA A 201 -17.42 -2.57 -3.26
N LYS A 202 -17.86 -1.41 -3.73
CA LYS A 202 -18.07 -1.06 -5.15
C LYS A 202 -17.47 0.31 -5.46
N PRO A 203 -16.14 0.41 -5.46
CA PRO A 203 -15.46 1.70 -5.57
C PRO A 203 -15.70 2.38 -6.92
N ILE A 204 -15.74 3.72 -6.88
CA ILE A 204 -15.72 4.60 -8.05
C ILE A 204 -14.55 5.57 -7.89
N GLY A 205 -13.64 5.54 -8.83
CA GLY A 205 -12.49 6.44 -8.90
C GLY A 205 -12.31 7.02 -10.29
N THR A 206 -11.13 7.59 -10.53
CA THR A 206 -10.72 8.20 -11.80
C THR A 206 -9.54 7.46 -12.44
N GLY A 207 -9.08 6.38 -11.82
CA GLY A 207 -7.85 5.67 -12.15
C GLY A 207 -7.88 4.88 -13.47
N PRO A 208 -6.73 4.24 -13.81
CA PRO A 208 -6.57 3.53 -15.08
C PRO A 208 -7.45 2.30 -15.23
N PHE A 209 -7.95 1.73 -14.13
CA PHE A 209 -8.80 0.53 -14.18
C PHE A 209 -10.09 0.71 -13.39
N ILE A 210 -11.16 0.12 -13.92
CA ILE A 210 -12.52 0.15 -13.37
C ILE A 210 -12.77 -1.16 -12.62
N PHE A 211 -13.27 -1.09 -11.39
CA PHE A 211 -13.65 -2.25 -10.62
C PHE A 211 -14.68 -3.12 -11.34
N ASN A 212 -14.45 -4.43 -11.38
CA ASN A 212 -15.39 -5.37 -11.96
C ASN A 212 -15.97 -6.31 -10.90
N ARG A 213 -15.11 -7.04 -10.18
CA ARG A 213 -15.53 -7.93 -9.08
C ARG A 213 -14.38 -8.31 -8.18
N TYR A 214 -14.72 -8.68 -6.96
CA TYR A 214 -13.82 -9.26 -5.97
C TYR A 214 -14.37 -10.63 -5.51
N ALA A 215 -13.53 -11.63 -5.57
CA ALA A 215 -13.73 -12.93 -4.92
C ALA A 215 -12.62 -13.07 -3.87
N LYS A 216 -12.98 -12.92 -2.60
CA LYS A 216 -12.03 -12.96 -1.48
C LYS A 216 -11.19 -14.24 -1.55
N ASP A 217 -9.90 -14.11 -1.25
CA ASP A 217 -8.88 -15.18 -1.27
C ASP A 217 -8.68 -15.87 -2.63
N ALA A 218 -9.29 -15.33 -3.70
CA ALA A 218 -9.15 -15.84 -5.05
C ALA A 218 -8.64 -14.78 -6.01
N GLN A 219 -9.39 -13.72 -6.28
CA GLN A 219 -8.98 -12.70 -7.25
C GLN A 219 -9.75 -11.38 -7.13
N VAL A 220 -9.10 -10.29 -7.56
CA VAL A 220 -9.76 -9.04 -7.94
C VAL A 220 -9.67 -8.87 -9.45
N ARG A 221 -10.77 -8.49 -10.11
CA ARG A 221 -10.81 -8.23 -11.55
C ARG A 221 -11.19 -6.79 -11.82
N PHE A 222 -10.53 -6.23 -12.82
CA PHE A 222 -10.75 -4.88 -13.30
C PHE A 222 -10.88 -4.87 -14.82
N LYS A 223 -11.55 -3.84 -15.36
CA LYS A 223 -11.56 -3.50 -16.78
C LYS A 223 -10.67 -2.30 -17.02
N ALA A 224 -10.02 -2.22 -18.15
CA ALA A 224 -9.30 -0.99 -18.52
C ALA A 224 -10.27 0.19 -18.60
N ASN A 225 -9.88 1.34 -18.09
CA ASN A 225 -10.62 2.59 -18.24
C ASN A 225 -10.30 3.21 -19.63
N PRO A 226 -11.24 3.22 -20.57
CA PRO A 226 -10.98 3.77 -21.90
C PRO A 226 -10.86 5.29 -21.91
N GLU A 227 -11.37 5.95 -20.86
CA GLU A 227 -11.40 7.40 -20.71
C GLU A 227 -10.37 7.93 -19.68
N TYR A 228 -9.35 7.09 -19.37
CA TYR A 228 -8.31 7.51 -18.43
C TYR A 228 -7.49 8.68 -19.03
N PHE A 229 -7.34 9.75 -18.28
CA PHE A 229 -6.74 11.00 -18.74
C PHE A 229 -5.25 10.87 -19.15
N ARG A 230 -4.54 9.85 -18.68
CA ARG A 230 -3.17 9.53 -19.11
C ARG A 230 -3.13 8.49 -20.25
N GLY A 231 -4.28 8.19 -20.85
CA GLY A 231 -4.45 7.22 -21.92
C GLY A 231 -4.93 5.85 -21.43
N LYS A 232 -5.66 5.14 -22.31
CA LYS A 232 -6.19 3.80 -22.00
C LYS A 232 -5.06 2.82 -21.66
N PRO A 233 -5.15 2.07 -20.57
CA PRO A 233 -4.20 1.00 -20.25
C PRO A 233 -4.10 -0.05 -21.39
N PRO A 234 -2.89 -0.58 -21.66
CA PRO A 234 -2.69 -1.57 -22.71
C PRO A 234 -3.22 -2.97 -22.35
N ALA A 235 -3.48 -3.22 -21.07
CA ALA A 235 -3.98 -4.49 -20.54
C ALA A 235 -5.49 -4.43 -20.27
N ASP A 236 -6.24 -5.43 -20.72
CA ASP A 236 -7.66 -5.56 -20.42
C ASP A 236 -8.09 -7.05 -20.53
N PRO A 237 -8.57 -7.67 -19.43
CA PRO A 237 -8.64 -7.17 -18.06
C PRO A 237 -7.30 -7.18 -17.29
N LEU A 238 -7.22 -6.42 -16.19
CA LEU A 238 -6.25 -6.63 -15.13
C LEU A 238 -6.86 -7.59 -14.09
N ILE A 239 -6.08 -8.58 -13.65
CA ILE A 239 -6.49 -9.56 -12.64
C ILE A 239 -5.40 -9.64 -11.57
N LEU A 240 -5.76 -9.34 -10.33
CA LEU A 240 -4.91 -9.67 -9.17
C LEU A 240 -5.30 -11.06 -8.69
N ALA A 241 -4.47 -12.07 -8.97
CA ALA A 241 -4.68 -13.46 -8.56
C ALA A 241 -4.05 -13.68 -7.19
N ILE A 242 -4.88 -13.79 -6.16
CA ILE A 242 -4.43 -13.93 -4.78
C ILE A 242 -3.79 -15.31 -4.60
N THR A 243 -2.50 -15.32 -4.31
CA THR A 243 -1.69 -16.53 -4.20
C THR A 243 -0.70 -16.32 -3.04
N THR A 244 -1.09 -16.71 -1.84
CA THR A 244 -0.36 -16.39 -0.60
C THR A 244 1.00 -17.08 -0.50
N ASP A 245 1.14 -18.29 -1.05
CA ASP A 245 2.42 -19.01 -1.07
C ASP A 245 3.33 -18.52 -2.19
N SER A 246 4.54 -18.08 -1.84
CA SER A 246 5.51 -17.50 -2.80
C SER A 246 6.09 -18.53 -3.77
N ASN A 247 6.19 -19.82 -3.38
CA ASN A 247 6.64 -20.87 -4.31
C ASN A 247 5.56 -21.08 -5.38
N VAL A 248 4.29 -21.11 -4.97
CA VAL A 248 3.16 -21.24 -5.90
C VAL A 248 3.11 -20.04 -6.84
N ARG A 249 3.36 -18.81 -6.35
CA ARG A 249 3.45 -17.62 -7.22
C ARG A 249 4.53 -17.78 -8.30
N LEU A 250 5.73 -18.23 -7.91
CA LEU A 250 6.82 -18.44 -8.86
C LEU A 250 6.50 -19.56 -9.87
N GLN A 251 5.87 -20.66 -9.44
CA GLN A 251 5.43 -21.72 -10.36
C GLN A 251 4.39 -21.23 -11.36
N LYS A 252 3.39 -20.47 -10.91
CA LYS A 252 2.40 -19.84 -11.79
C LYS A 252 3.04 -18.88 -12.80
N LEU A 253 4.04 -18.09 -12.39
CA LEU A 253 4.79 -17.24 -13.29
C LEU A 253 5.51 -18.07 -14.36
N LYS A 254 6.22 -19.13 -13.98
CA LYS A 254 6.91 -20.05 -14.92
C LYS A 254 5.96 -20.76 -15.87
N ALA A 255 4.74 -21.08 -15.40
CA ALA A 255 3.67 -21.68 -16.21
C ALA A 255 2.91 -20.66 -17.06
N ASN A 256 3.27 -19.37 -17.00
CA ASN A 256 2.57 -18.26 -17.66
C ASN A 256 1.09 -18.11 -17.24
N GLU A 257 0.74 -18.59 -16.07
CA GLU A 257 -0.59 -18.35 -15.44
C GLU A 257 -0.66 -16.95 -14.84
N CYS A 258 0.48 -16.35 -14.47
CA CYS A 258 0.67 -14.95 -14.16
C CYS A 258 1.76 -14.37 -15.05
N GLN A 259 1.66 -13.09 -15.41
CA GLN A 259 2.72 -12.36 -16.11
C GLN A 259 3.63 -11.59 -15.14
N ILE A 260 3.13 -11.36 -13.92
CA ILE A 260 3.89 -10.74 -12.82
C ILE A 260 3.65 -11.56 -11.56
N ALA A 261 4.71 -11.85 -10.80
CA ALA A 261 4.63 -12.43 -9.47
C ALA A 261 5.35 -11.52 -8.47
N LEU A 262 4.64 -11.10 -7.44
CA LEU A 262 5.17 -10.20 -6.42
C LEU A 262 5.91 -10.98 -5.33
N TYR A 263 6.96 -10.39 -4.78
CA TYR A 263 7.69 -10.84 -3.60
C TYR A 263 8.12 -12.32 -3.66
N PRO A 264 9.00 -12.71 -4.62
CA PRO A 264 9.60 -14.03 -4.63
C PRO A 264 10.46 -14.23 -3.36
N LYS A 265 10.68 -15.48 -2.96
CA LYS A 265 11.63 -15.76 -1.88
C LYS A 265 13.04 -15.33 -2.31
N PRO A 266 13.87 -14.82 -1.40
CA PRO A 266 15.25 -14.47 -1.69
C PRO A 266 16.05 -15.63 -2.30
N ASP A 267 15.84 -16.85 -1.83
CA ASP A 267 16.51 -18.06 -2.34
C ASP A 267 16.12 -18.42 -3.78
N ASP A 268 14.93 -17.98 -4.23
CA ASP A 268 14.44 -18.22 -5.59
C ASP A 268 14.98 -17.19 -6.60
N VAL A 269 15.40 -16.02 -6.14
CA VAL A 269 15.84 -14.90 -6.99
C VAL A 269 17.02 -15.27 -7.89
N PRO A 270 18.09 -15.96 -7.42
CA PRO A 270 19.19 -16.38 -8.30
C PRO A 270 18.73 -17.28 -9.43
N SER A 271 17.84 -18.26 -9.16
CA SER A 271 17.30 -19.14 -10.17
C SER A 271 16.38 -18.43 -11.16
N ALA A 272 15.59 -17.46 -10.68
CA ALA A 272 14.74 -16.63 -11.54
C ALA A 272 15.56 -15.71 -12.44
N LYS A 273 16.68 -15.14 -11.96
CA LYS A 273 17.63 -14.35 -12.77
C LYS A 273 18.33 -15.17 -13.85
N ALA A 274 18.56 -16.47 -13.60
CA ALA A 274 19.19 -17.37 -14.55
C ALA A 274 18.22 -17.89 -15.63
N ASP A 275 16.91 -17.75 -15.44
CA ASP A 275 15.91 -18.20 -16.41
C ASP A 275 15.75 -17.14 -17.53
N PRO A 276 16.07 -17.48 -18.80
CA PRO A 276 15.99 -16.53 -19.91
C PRO A 276 14.57 -16.03 -20.21
N ASN A 277 13.55 -16.72 -19.72
CA ASN A 277 12.13 -16.34 -19.92
C ASN A 277 11.61 -15.40 -18.81
N LEU A 278 12.39 -15.16 -17.76
CA LEU A 278 12.00 -14.34 -16.63
C LEU A 278 12.82 -13.04 -16.57
N LYS A 279 12.17 -11.98 -16.13
CA LYS A 279 12.83 -10.72 -15.79
C LYS A 279 12.62 -10.44 -14.30
N VAL A 280 13.69 -10.29 -13.56
CA VAL A 280 13.65 -9.90 -12.15
C VAL A 280 13.87 -8.40 -12.07
N ALA A 281 12.92 -7.68 -11.44
CA ALA A 281 13.05 -6.27 -11.10
C ALA A 281 13.32 -6.17 -9.60
N GLU A 282 14.39 -5.48 -9.24
CA GLU A 282 14.78 -5.20 -7.85
C GLU A 282 15.01 -3.70 -7.68
N LEU A 283 14.48 -3.15 -6.60
CA LEU A 283 14.71 -1.76 -6.21
C LEU A 283 15.15 -1.72 -4.74
N ALA A 284 15.98 -0.75 -4.41
CA ALA A 284 16.28 -0.45 -3.00
C ALA A 284 14.98 -0.02 -2.33
N ALA A 285 14.56 -0.79 -1.34
CA ALA A 285 13.29 -0.55 -0.66
C ALA A 285 13.48 0.45 0.49
N MET A 286 12.52 1.34 0.65
CA MET A 286 12.38 2.16 1.85
C MET A 286 11.63 1.39 2.94
N THR A 287 12.09 0.18 3.25
CA THR A 287 11.43 -0.72 4.19
C THR A 287 12.28 -1.00 5.41
N THR A 288 11.63 -1.05 6.56
CA THR A 288 12.25 -1.49 7.82
C THR A 288 11.40 -2.59 8.45
N SER A 289 12.00 -3.75 8.72
CA SER A 289 11.37 -4.82 9.50
C SER A 289 11.76 -4.67 10.96
N TYR A 290 10.79 -4.83 11.85
CA TYR A 290 11.01 -4.65 13.30
C TYR A 290 10.10 -5.54 14.12
N THR A 291 10.45 -5.69 15.40
CA THR A 291 9.55 -6.23 16.42
C THR A 291 9.20 -5.11 17.39
N ALA A 292 7.92 -4.69 17.35
CA ALA A 292 7.40 -3.75 18.32
C ALA A 292 7.09 -4.46 19.65
N MET A 293 7.30 -3.75 20.75
CA MET A 293 7.07 -4.25 22.11
C MET A 293 6.00 -3.41 22.80
N ASN A 294 4.99 -4.05 23.36
CA ASN A 294 3.88 -3.36 24.05
C ASN A 294 4.31 -2.86 25.42
N THR A 295 4.66 -1.59 25.51
CA THR A 295 5.17 -0.98 26.74
C THR A 295 4.14 -0.83 27.86
N THR A 296 2.88 -1.16 27.62
CA THR A 296 1.83 -1.18 28.66
C THR A 296 1.76 -2.51 29.40
N HIS A 297 2.39 -3.56 28.88
CA HIS A 297 2.38 -4.89 29.50
C HIS A 297 3.44 -5.04 30.58
N LYS A 298 3.14 -5.94 31.53
CA LYS A 298 4.07 -6.30 32.60
C LYS A 298 5.42 -6.72 32.01
N TYR A 299 6.49 -6.27 32.62
CA TYR A 299 7.88 -6.40 32.22
C TYR A 299 8.25 -5.62 30.95
N MET A 300 7.41 -5.57 29.91
CA MET A 300 7.69 -4.79 28.69
C MET A 300 7.69 -3.28 28.93
N SER A 301 7.06 -2.79 30.02
CA SER A 301 7.15 -1.39 30.48
C SER A 301 8.56 -1.01 30.93
N ASP A 302 9.37 -1.98 31.40
CA ASP A 302 10.75 -1.74 31.85
C ASP A 302 11.72 -1.69 30.66
N ALA A 303 12.42 -0.58 30.50
CA ALA A 303 13.39 -0.39 29.42
C ALA A 303 14.55 -1.40 29.47
N ARG A 304 14.93 -1.90 30.67
CA ARG A 304 15.98 -2.91 30.81
C ARG A 304 15.58 -4.24 30.16
N VAL A 305 14.31 -4.63 30.25
CA VAL A 305 13.78 -5.84 29.61
C VAL A 305 13.83 -5.70 28.10
N ARG A 306 13.36 -4.56 27.56
CA ARG A 306 13.42 -4.30 26.11
C ARG A 306 14.84 -4.25 25.59
N HIS A 307 15.77 -3.67 26.38
CA HIS A 307 17.19 -3.65 26.03
C HIS A 307 17.80 -5.06 26.05
N ALA A 308 17.46 -5.89 27.06
CA ALA A 308 17.90 -7.28 27.15
C ALA A 308 17.46 -8.08 25.91
N ILE A 309 16.20 -7.96 25.50
CA ILE A 309 15.68 -8.58 24.27
C ILE A 309 16.47 -8.12 23.04
N ASN A 310 16.72 -6.81 22.90
CA ASN A 310 17.42 -6.25 21.76
C ASN A 310 18.88 -6.73 21.66
N ILE A 311 19.61 -6.82 22.78
CA ILE A 311 21.04 -7.29 22.76
C ILE A 311 21.16 -8.81 22.74
N ALA A 312 20.12 -9.56 23.04
CA ALA A 312 20.11 -11.02 22.89
C ALA A 312 19.87 -11.44 21.43
N PHE A 313 19.16 -10.63 20.65
CA PHE A 313 18.72 -10.96 19.31
C PHE A 313 19.88 -10.94 18.30
N ASP A 314 20.05 -12.02 17.54
CA ASP A 314 21.03 -12.14 16.46
C ASP A 314 20.50 -11.51 15.17
N LYS A 315 20.61 -10.19 15.04
CA LYS A 315 20.16 -9.44 13.87
C LYS A 315 20.79 -9.92 12.57
N LYS A 316 22.10 -10.21 12.61
CA LYS A 316 22.84 -10.68 11.42
C LYS A 316 22.33 -12.04 10.96
N GLY A 317 22.24 -13.01 11.86
CA GLY A 317 21.72 -14.34 11.53
C GLY A 317 20.25 -14.30 11.10
N TYR A 318 19.45 -13.41 11.69
CA TYR A 318 18.08 -13.15 11.26
C TYR A 318 18.03 -12.64 9.81
N ASN A 319 18.78 -11.59 9.49
CA ASN A 319 18.81 -11.00 8.15
C ASN A 319 19.30 -11.99 7.10
N GLU A 320 20.40 -12.70 7.36
CA GLU A 320 20.92 -13.72 6.43
C GLU A 320 19.93 -14.86 6.18
N SER A 321 19.15 -15.23 7.20
CA SER A 321 18.16 -16.32 7.09
C SER A 321 16.90 -15.93 6.33
N LEU A 322 16.47 -14.68 6.43
CA LEU A 322 15.21 -14.22 5.83
C LEU A 322 15.41 -13.60 4.45
N TYR A 323 16.49 -12.85 4.26
CA TYR A 323 16.70 -12.05 3.04
C TYR A 323 17.87 -12.58 2.19
N GLY A 324 18.64 -13.56 2.69
CA GLY A 324 19.88 -13.98 2.06
C GLY A 324 21.05 -13.05 2.38
N LYS A 325 22.26 -13.58 2.27
CA LYS A 325 23.48 -12.85 2.62
C LYS A 325 23.68 -11.61 1.76
N GLY A 326 23.80 -10.45 2.41
CA GLY A 326 24.07 -9.18 1.75
C GLY A 326 22.84 -8.45 1.18
N ASN A 327 21.63 -9.02 1.29
CA ASN A 327 20.41 -8.43 0.75
C ASN A 327 19.63 -7.59 1.78
N ALA A 328 20.08 -7.55 3.03
CA ALA A 328 19.51 -6.70 4.07
C ALA A 328 20.62 -6.08 4.91
N VAL A 329 20.33 -4.92 5.47
CA VAL A 329 21.21 -4.18 6.38
C VAL A 329 20.60 -4.22 7.79
N ASP A 330 21.47 -4.38 8.82
CA ASP A 330 21.02 -4.32 10.20
C ASP A 330 20.50 -2.91 10.52
N ALA A 331 19.19 -2.78 10.72
CA ALA A 331 18.57 -1.51 11.04
C ALA A 331 19.09 -0.97 12.38
N THR A 332 19.54 0.28 12.38
CA THR A 332 20.00 1.00 13.59
C THR A 332 18.91 1.89 14.20
N GLY A 333 17.81 2.09 13.46
CA GLY A 333 16.65 2.89 13.84
C GLY A 333 15.48 2.61 12.91
N PRO A 334 14.36 3.33 13.05
CA PRO A 334 13.17 3.14 12.22
C PRO A 334 13.37 3.61 10.77
N TYR A 335 14.29 4.53 10.52
CA TYR A 335 14.52 5.11 9.20
C TYR A 335 15.58 4.32 8.42
N PRO A 336 15.26 3.80 7.22
CA PRO A 336 16.25 3.24 6.30
C PRO A 336 17.18 4.33 5.75
N PRO A 337 18.37 3.97 5.24
CA PRO A 337 19.38 4.94 4.77
C PRO A 337 18.92 5.90 3.67
N THR A 338 17.84 5.58 2.99
CA THR A 338 17.27 6.34 1.88
C THR A 338 16.33 7.46 2.33
N LEU A 339 15.91 7.47 3.61
CA LEU A 339 14.97 8.47 4.12
C LEU A 339 15.67 9.65 4.81
N LEU A 340 15.04 10.82 4.68
CA LEU A 340 15.40 12.00 5.45
C LEU A 340 15.27 11.71 6.96
N GLY A 341 16.28 12.09 7.73
CA GLY A 341 16.34 11.80 9.18
C GLY A 341 17.11 10.54 9.55
N PHE A 342 17.56 9.73 8.56
CA PHE A 342 18.52 8.66 8.84
C PHE A 342 19.80 9.22 9.47
N SER A 343 20.34 8.51 10.46
CA SER A 343 21.57 8.86 11.13
C SER A 343 22.57 7.70 11.13
N ASP A 344 23.70 7.90 10.50
CA ASP A 344 24.84 6.97 10.51
C ASP A 344 25.59 6.96 11.86
N LYS A 345 25.27 7.90 12.75
CA LYS A 345 25.81 7.96 14.12
C LYS A 345 25.20 6.90 15.03
N LEU A 346 23.96 6.46 14.74
CA LEU A 346 23.33 5.39 15.50
C LEU A 346 24.01 4.05 15.17
N LYS A 347 24.33 3.30 16.22
CA LYS A 347 24.94 1.97 16.10
C LYS A 347 24.11 0.94 16.82
N ASN A 348 24.05 -0.26 16.27
CA ASN A 348 23.47 -1.38 16.96
C ASN A 348 24.32 -1.75 18.19
N PRO A 349 23.68 -2.08 19.32
CA PRO A 349 24.41 -2.68 20.43
C PRO A 349 25.01 -4.01 20.00
N VAL A 350 26.15 -4.35 20.57
CA VAL A 350 26.78 -5.69 20.38
C VAL A 350 25.90 -6.73 21.07
N ARG A 351 25.72 -7.86 20.43
CA ARG A 351 25.02 -9.02 21.01
C ARG A 351 25.76 -9.51 22.26
N ASP A 352 25.04 -9.59 23.38
CA ASP A 352 25.63 -9.94 24.66
C ASP A 352 24.58 -10.66 25.53
N LEU A 353 24.66 -11.98 25.57
CA LEU A 353 23.71 -12.85 26.29
C LEU A 353 23.87 -12.76 27.81
N ASP A 354 25.11 -12.55 28.32
CA ASP A 354 25.38 -12.46 29.75
C ASP A 354 24.80 -11.15 30.31
N LYS A 355 25.05 -10.05 29.62
CA LYS A 355 24.46 -8.77 29.94
C LYS A 355 22.93 -8.78 29.85
N ALA A 356 22.38 -9.49 28.85
CA ALA A 356 20.94 -9.62 28.71
C ALA A 356 20.33 -10.36 29.91
N ARG A 357 20.94 -11.47 30.35
CA ARG A 357 20.51 -12.19 31.57
C ARG A 357 20.62 -11.34 32.84
N ALA A 358 21.70 -10.58 32.98
CA ALA A 358 21.87 -9.66 34.10
C ALA A 358 20.77 -8.60 34.14
N LEU A 359 20.45 -7.96 33.02
CA LEU A 359 19.37 -6.95 32.91
C LEU A 359 18.00 -7.54 33.26
N LEU A 360 17.68 -8.76 32.82
CA LEU A 360 16.42 -9.43 33.18
C LEU A 360 16.35 -9.69 34.66
N LYS A 361 17.43 -10.16 35.27
CA LYS A 361 17.53 -10.38 36.73
C LYS A 361 17.34 -9.09 37.54
N GLU A 362 18.01 -8.00 37.12
CA GLU A 362 17.88 -6.66 37.71
C GLU A 362 16.46 -6.11 37.57
N ALA A 363 15.76 -6.43 36.49
CA ALA A 363 14.38 -6.04 36.23
C ALA A 363 13.37 -6.96 37.00
N GLY A 364 13.85 -7.98 37.73
CA GLY A 364 13.00 -8.91 38.43
C GLY A 364 12.16 -9.85 37.56
N VAL A 365 12.65 -10.15 36.33
CA VAL A 365 11.99 -11.08 35.41
C VAL A 365 12.36 -12.52 35.78
N PRO A 366 11.40 -13.37 36.18
CA PRO A 366 11.67 -14.78 36.49
C PRO A 366 12.15 -15.55 35.26
N GLU A 367 13.04 -16.53 35.46
CA GLU A 367 13.39 -17.48 34.41
C GLU A 367 12.14 -18.25 33.95
N GLY A 368 12.04 -18.47 32.65
CA GLY A 368 10.88 -19.13 32.02
C GLY A 368 9.66 -18.20 31.83
N THR A 369 9.79 -16.89 32.09
CA THR A 369 8.73 -15.94 31.78
C THR A 369 8.37 -16.05 30.27
N GLU A 370 7.07 -16.17 30.02
CA GLU A 370 6.53 -16.30 28.65
C GLU A 370 6.03 -14.94 28.13
N PHE A 371 6.43 -14.61 26.89
CA PHE A 371 5.92 -13.48 26.13
C PHE A 371 5.20 -13.95 24.87
N THR A 372 4.09 -13.32 24.54
CA THR A 372 3.33 -13.58 23.30
C THR A 372 3.88 -12.76 22.16
N LEU A 373 4.32 -13.42 21.09
CA LEU A 373 4.75 -12.80 19.82
C LEU A 373 3.69 -13.01 18.74
N PHE A 374 3.09 -11.93 18.26
CA PHE A 374 2.22 -11.97 17.10
C PHE A 374 3.04 -11.92 15.81
N THR A 375 2.69 -12.78 14.85
CA THR A 375 3.25 -12.78 13.52
C THR A 375 2.19 -13.14 12.49
N ARG A 376 2.39 -12.76 11.22
CA ARG A 376 1.41 -12.99 10.15
C ARG A 376 1.66 -14.29 9.39
N ASN A 377 0.60 -14.78 8.76
CA ASN A 377 0.70 -15.77 7.68
C ASN A 377 1.26 -15.12 6.42
N GLY A 378 2.03 -15.91 5.65
CA GLY A 378 2.55 -15.49 4.34
C GLY A 378 3.63 -14.40 4.43
N GLY A 379 4.48 -14.34 3.41
CA GLY A 379 5.49 -13.30 3.27
C GLY A 379 4.95 -12.03 2.62
N GLY A 380 5.64 -10.93 2.81
CA GLY A 380 5.31 -9.64 2.21
C GLY A 380 6.55 -8.75 2.06
N PRO A 381 6.37 -7.48 1.67
CA PRO A 381 7.47 -6.59 1.29
C PRO A 381 8.50 -6.38 2.39
N THR A 382 8.09 -6.37 3.66
CA THR A 382 8.99 -6.13 4.80
C THR A 382 9.56 -7.40 5.41
N ASN A 383 8.92 -8.54 5.22
CA ASN A 383 9.38 -9.83 5.74
C ASN A 383 8.92 -10.98 4.82
N PRO A 384 9.85 -11.64 4.12
CA PRO A 384 9.50 -12.72 3.19
C PRO A 384 9.09 -14.02 3.88
N ASN A 385 9.44 -14.21 5.15
CA ASN A 385 9.11 -15.40 5.94
C ASN A 385 8.88 -15.07 7.43
N PRO A 386 7.71 -14.51 7.78
CA PRO A 386 7.43 -14.06 9.14
C PRO A 386 7.51 -15.17 10.19
N MET A 387 7.12 -16.41 9.84
CA MET A 387 7.20 -17.54 10.75
C MET A 387 8.65 -17.91 11.09
N LEU A 388 9.54 -17.96 10.09
CA LEU A 388 10.97 -18.19 10.32
C LEU A 388 11.56 -17.08 11.20
N GLY A 389 11.18 -15.82 10.96
CA GLY A 389 11.59 -14.68 11.78
C GLY A 389 11.18 -14.83 13.25
N ALA A 390 9.93 -15.22 13.49
CA ALA A 390 9.42 -15.46 14.85
C ALA A 390 10.15 -16.62 15.53
N GLN A 391 10.42 -17.71 14.83
CA GLN A 391 11.18 -18.85 15.34
C GLN A 391 12.64 -18.49 15.69
N ARG A 392 13.28 -17.64 14.87
CA ARG A 392 14.62 -17.12 15.18
C ARG A 392 14.60 -16.31 16.48
N MET A 393 13.65 -15.40 16.64
CA MET A 393 13.49 -14.64 17.88
C MET A 393 13.22 -15.55 19.07
N GLN A 394 12.34 -16.54 18.94
CA GLN A 394 12.07 -17.53 19.98
C GLN A 394 13.34 -18.26 20.43
N ALA A 395 14.17 -18.71 19.47
CA ALA A 395 15.41 -19.41 19.76
C ALA A 395 16.45 -18.52 20.44
N ASP A 396 16.58 -17.25 20.04
CA ASP A 396 17.51 -16.32 20.67
C ASP A 396 17.08 -15.95 22.09
N LEU A 397 15.81 -15.70 22.31
CA LEU A 397 15.28 -15.33 23.64
C LEU A 397 15.30 -16.51 24.62
N ALA A 398 15.20 -17.74 24.13
CA ALA A 398 15.37 -18.93 24.97
C ALA A 398 16.79 -19.00 25.58
N GLN A 399 17.82 -18.48 24.92
CA GLN A 399 19.20 -18.45 25.43
C GLN A 399 19.37 -17.51 26.64
N ILE A 400 18.42 -16.61 26.88
CA ILE A 400 18.41 -15.71 28.03
C ILE A 400 17.31 -16.08 29.06
N GLY A 401 16.75 -17.30 28.97
CA GLY A 401 15.76 -17.82 29.90
C GLY A 401 14.32 -17.36 29.66
N LEU A 402 14.01 -16.74 28.53
CA LEU A 402 12.66 -16.34 28.17
C LEU A 402 11.98 -17.39 27.28
N LYS A 403 10.65 -17.50 27.41
CA LYS A 403 9.81 -18.28 26.50
C LYS A 403 9.05 -17.36 25.57
N VAL A 404 8.90 -17.74 24.32
CA VAL A 404 8.10 -16.98 23.35
C VAL A 404 6.98 -17.87 22.82
N ASN A 405 5.75 -17.43 23.02
CA ASN A 405 4.54 -18.06 22.50
C ASN A 405 4.17 -17.39 21.17
N ILE A 406 4.47 -18.06 20.06
CA ILE A 406 4.21 -17.52 18.73
C ILE A 406 2.73 -17.72 18.37
N LYS A 407 2.05 -16.62 18.04
CA LYS A 407 0.68 -16.60 17.54
C LYS A 407 0.69 -16.15 16.08
N VAL A 408 0.36 -17.09 15.19
CA VAL A 408 0.29 -16.84 13.75
C VAL A 408 -1.15 -16.56 13.37
N MET A 409 -1.39 -15.48 12.61
CA MET A 409 -2.74 -15.10 12.19
C MET A 409 -2.72 -14.36 10.84
N GLU A 410 -3.89 -14.17 10.27
CA GLU A 410 -4.07 -13.33 9.09
C GLU A 410 -3.72 -11.87 9.43
N TRP A 411 -3.26 -11.10 8.42
CA TRP A 411 -2.70 -9.77 8.63
C TRP A 411 -3.69 -8.78 9.26
N GLY A 412 -4.92 -8.71 8.74
CA GLY A 412 -5.94 -7.81 9.27
C GLY A 412 -6.36 -8.16 10.69
N GLU A 413 -6.47 -9.46 11.01
CA GLU A 413 -6.75 -9.93 12.37
C GLU A 413 -5.58 -9.62 13.31
N MET A 414 -4.34 -9.75 12.83
CA MET A 414 -3.15 -9.40 13.61
C MET A 414 -3.14 -7.91 13.99
N LEU A 415 -3.42 -7.03 13.01
CA LEU A 415 -3.48 -5.58 13.26
C LEU A 415 -4.58 -5.22 14.26
N LYS A 416 -5.78 -5.79 14.10
CA LYS A 416 -6.91 -5.58 15.00
C LYS A 416 -6.56 -5.96 16.46
N ARG A 417 -6.00 -7.14 16.65
CA ARG A 417 -5.61 -7.63 17.98
C ARG A 417 -4.40 -6.90 18.55
N ALA A 418 -3.46 -6.50 17.70
CA ALA A 418 -2.34 -5.67 18.10
C ALA A 418 -2.81 -4.27 18.58
N LYS A 419 -3.76 -3.66 17.86
CA LYS A 419 -4.40 -2.39 18.28
C LYS A 419 -5.15 -2.53 19.61
N ALA A 420 -5.76 -3.68 19.87
CA ALA A 420 -6.37 -4.00 21.16
C ALA A 420 -5.35 -4.28 22.30
N GLY A 421 -4.05 -4.32 22.00
CA GLY A 421 -2.99 -4.51 22.99
C GLY A 421 -2.82 -5.96 23.46
N GLU A 422 -3.30 -6.96 22.72
CA GLU A 422 -3.30 -8.36 23.16
C GLU A 422 -1.93 -9.07 23.05
N HIS A 423 -0.89 -8.36 22.64
CA HIS A 423 0.46 -8.88 22.41
C HIS A 423 1.46 -8.31 23.41
N ASP A 424 2.52 -9.05 23.70
CA ASP A 424 3.73 -8.49 24.31
C ASP A 424 4.67 -7.96 23.21
N MET A 425 4.77 -8.70 22.11
CA MET A 425 5.56 -8.36 20.93
C MET A 425 4.76 -8.61 19.64
N VAL A 426 5.01 -7.79 18.63
CA VAL A 426 4.48 -8.00 17.29
C VAL A 426 5.58 -7.85 16.24
N SER A 427 5.73 -8.85 15.38
CA SER A 427 6.61 -8.79 14.22
C SER A 427 5.89 -8.03 13.10
N ALA A 428 6.38 -6.87 12.76
CA ALA A 428 5.83 -5.97 11.77
C ALA A 428 6.93 -5.36 10.91
N GLY A 429 6.57 -4.47 10.02
CA GLY A 429 7.49 -3.69 9.24
C GLY A 429 6.76 -2.50 8.64
N TRP A 430 7.51 -1.52 8.25
CA TRP A 430 7.03 -0.34 7.54
C TRP A 430 7.62 -0.33 6.14
N ALA A 431 6.79 -0.17 5.14
CA ALA A 431 7.23 0.21 3.81
C ALA A 431 7.12 1.73 3.73
N GLY A 432 8.22 2.40 3.47
CA GLY A 432 8.27 3.84 3.46
C GLY A 432 7.37 4.42 2.37
N ASP A 433 6.72 5.52 2.70
CA ASP A 433 5.74 6.19 1.84
C ASP A 433 6.29 7.53 1.32
N ASN A 434 7.23 8.16 2.04
CA ASN A 434 7.84 9.44 1.69
C ASN A 434 9.18 9.66 2.40
#